data_22811436dc99ce219e80f1f4e6cd0228
#
_entry.id   22811436dc99ce219e80f1f4e6cd0228
#
_cell.length_a   1.000
_cell.length_b   1.000
_cell.length_c   1.000
_cell.angle_alpha   90.00
_cell.angle_beta   90.00
_cell.angle_gamma   90.00
#
_symmetry.space_group_name_H-M   'P 1'
#
loop_
_entity.id
_entity.type
_entity.pdbx_description
1 polymer ?
#
loop_
_entity_poly.entity_id
_entity_poly.type
_entity_poly.pdbx_seq_one_letter_code
_entity_poly.pdbx_strand_id
1 'polypeptide(L)'
;MIAYKFLRPDGSSVFASFRWPLPEAEPGDWVEAPVEPCRSGIHACRASHLPHWAGRALYETELGGRIVEDAGKVIAERARLARRVRAWDEQRDAYTRMCADRAHELVRGAPPELAHWDSVVEPSIPEGPALLGFVAARIAEEIEGRADAYHAERARQARWLVERLGLPAM
;
A
#
# COMPACT_ATOMS: atom_id res chain seq x y z
N MET A 1 2.04 18.95 0.79
CA MET A 1 1.40 17.85 1.56
C MET A 1 2.29 16.63 1.48
N ILE A 2 2.48 15.90 2.59
CA ILE A 2 3.22 14.63 2.58
C ILE A 2 2.28 13.47 2.29
N ALA A 3 2.74 12.57 1.42
CA ALA A 3 2.09 11.33 1.03
C ALA A 3 3.15 10.24 0.78
N TYR A 4 2.73 9.08 0.31
CA TYR A 4 3.61 7.92 0.11
C TYR A 4 3.43 7.34 -1.29
N LYS A 5 4.53 6.84 -1.85
CA LYS A 5 4.53 6.24 -3.19
C LYS A 5 5.39 5.00 -3.24
N PHE A 6 4.82 3.92 -3.77
CA PHE A 6 5.57 2.72 -4.09
C PHE A 6 6.10 2.77 -5.53
N LEU A 7 7.35 2.37 -5.69
CA LEU A 7 8.02 2.25 -6.99
C LEU A 7 8.62 0.84 -7.16
N ARG A 8 8.99 0.52 -8.38
CA ARG A 8 9.84 -0.62 -8.68
C ARG A 8 11.27 -0.37 -8.18
N PRO A 9 12.10 -1.41 -8.05
CA PRO A 9 13.48 -1.25 -7.57
C PRO A 9 14.34 -0.29 -8.40
N ASP A 10 14.05 -0.18 -9.69
CA ASP A 10 14.74 0.71 -10.64
C ASP A 10 14.26 2.16 -10.60
N GLY A 11 13.34 2.49 -9.69
CA GLY A 11 12.75 3.82 -9.57
C GLY A 11 11.62 4.11 -10.57
N SER A 12 11.18 3.12 -11.33
CA SER A 12 10.03 3.31 -12.23
C SER A 12 8.70 3.16 -11.50
N SER A 13 7.67 3.84 -12.01
CA SER A 13 6.30 3.70 -11.55
C SER A 13 5.78 2.27 -11.74
N VAL A 14 4.93 1.79 -10.82
CA VAL A 14 4.38 0.43 -10.89
C VAL A 14 3.50 0.22 -12.12
N PHE A 15 2.66 1.22 -12.45
CA PHE A 15 1.65 1.13 -13.52
C PHE A 15 1.99 1.95 -14.78
N ALA A 16 3.18 2.59 -14.81
CA ALA A 16 3.64 3.36 -15.95
C ALA A 16 5.14 3.18 -16.13
N SER A 17 5.65 3.43 -17.31
CA SER A 17 7.09 3.37 -17.60
C SER A 17 7.86 4.60 -17.12
N PHE A 18 7.21 5.54 -16.43
CA PHE A 18 7.84 6.76 -15.93
C PHE A 18 8.88 6.45 -14.87
N ARG A 19 10.10 6.92 -15.07
CA ARG A 19 11.20 6.82 -14.11
C ARG A 19 11.29 8.11 -13.30
N TRP A 20 11.23 7.97 -11.99
CA TRP A 20 11.27 9.07 -11.06
C TRP A 20 12.70 9.57 -10.81
N PRO A 21 12.91 10.89 -10.69
CA PRO A 21 14.12 11.43 -10.09
C PRO A 21 14.23 10.94 -8.64
N LEU A 22 15.20 10.08 -8.36
CA LEU A 22 15.36 9.50 -7.03
C LEU A 22 16.06 10.47 -6.10
N PRO A 23 15.65 10.55 -4.81
CA PRO A 23 16.36 11.33 -3.81
C PRO A 23 17.72 10.69 -3.49
N GLU A 24 18.75 11.51 -3.38
CA GLU A 24 20.10 11.14 -2.89
C GLU A 24 20.34 11.78 -1.51
N ALA A 25 21.17 12.82 -1.44
CA ALA A 25 21.36 13.63 -0.23
C ALA A 25 20.22 14.65 -0.05
N GLU A 26 19.65 15.13 -1.18
CA GLU A 26 18.53 16.07 -1.24
C GLU A 26 17.30 15.38 -1.88
N PRO A 27 16.09 15.95 -1.67
CA PRO A 27 14.90 15.49 -2.38
C PRO A 27 15.13 15.48 -3.90
N GLY A 28 14.49 14.52 -4.58
CA GLY A 28 14.50 14.47 -6.04
C GLY A 28 13.84 15.70 -6.67
N ASP A 29 14.03 15.88 -7.97
CA ASP A 29 13.42 16.97 -8.72
C ASP A 29 11.89 16.86 -8.76
N TRP A 30 11.23 18.01 -8.89
CA TRP A 30 9.79 18.07 -9.08
C TRP A 30 9.39 17.49 -10.43
N VAL A 31 8.37 16.66 -10.40
CA VAL A 31 7.68 16.14 -11.57
C VAL A 31 6.30 16.78 -11.64
N GLU A 32 5.85 17.11 -12.83
CA GLU A 32 4.55 17.72 -13.07
C GLU A 32 3.71 16.88 -14.03
N ALA A 33 2.40 16.84 -13.78
CA ALA A 33 1.41 16.23 -14.66
C ALA A 33 0.04 16.88 -14.45
N PRO A 34 -0.74 17.14 -15.51
CA PRO A 34 -2.07 17.72 -15.35
C PRO A 34 -2.98 16.76 -14.56
N VAL A 35 -3.77 17.31 -13.64
CA VAL A 35 -4.71 16.53 -12.83
C VAL A 35 -6.02 16.35 -13.58
N GLU A 36 -6.20 15.19 -14.16
CA GLU A 36 -7.47 14.72 -14.71
C GLU A 36 -7.85 13.41 -14.00
N PRO A 37 -8.92 13.39 -13.18
CA PRO A 37 -9.32 12.22 -12.44
C PRO A 37 -9.44 10.98 -13.37
N CYS A 38 -8.86 9.85 -12.94
CA CYS A 38 -8.80 8.59 -13.66
C CYS A 38 -8.03 8.59 -15.00
N ARG A 39 -7.44 9.72 -15.43
CA ARG A 39 -6.69 9.81 -16.69
C ARG A 39 -5.25 10.20 -16.51
N SER A 40 -4.98 11.27 -15.78
CA SER A 40 -3.61 11.76 -15.57
C SER A 40 -3.45 12.36 -14.18
N GLY A 41 -2.20 12.61 -13.80
CA GLY A 41 -1.81 13.12 -12.51
C GLY A 41 -0.81 12.21 -11.79
N ILE A 42 -0.22 12.75 -10.77
CA ILE A 42 0.74 12.01 -9.97
C ILE A 42 0.01 11.34 -8.82
N HIS A 43 -0.03 10.01 -8.86
CA HIS A 43 -0.70 9.22 -7.83
C HIS A 43 0.24 8.89 -6.67
N ALA A 44 -0.23 9.14 -5.46
CA ALA A 44 0.36 8.74 -4.19
C ALA A 44 -0.74 8.23 -3.24
N CYS A 45 -0.41 7.84 -2.02
CA CYS A 45 -1.40 7.43 -1.03
C CYS A 45 -1.10 8.03 0.35
N ARG A 46 -2.13 8.10 1.19
CA ARG A 46 -1.99 8.38 2.63
C ARG A 46 -1.39 7.16 3.35
N ALA A 47 -0.85 7.37 4.54
CA ALA A 47 -0.36 6.26 5.37
C ALA A 47 -1.43 5.20 5.65
N SER A 48 -2.69 5.61 5.83
CA SER A 48 -3.86 4.73 5.98
C SER A 48 -4.12 3.81 4.80
N HIS A 49 -3.62 4.14 3.62
CA HIS A 49 -3.84 3.38 2.39
C HIS A 49 -2.60 2.59 1.92
N LEU A 50 -1.49 2.64 2.65
CA LEU A 50 -0.28 1.88 2.33
C LEU A 50 -0.54 0.39 2.04
N PRO A 51 -1.41 -0.32 2.80
CA PRO A 51 -1.71 -1.72 2.52
C PRO A 51 -2.20 -1.99 1.10
N HIS A 52 -2.95 -1.07 0.50
CA HIS A 52 -3.51 -1.24 -0.84
C HIS A 52 -2.45 -1.19 -1.95
N TRP A 53 -1.30 -0.57 -1.68
CA TRP A 53 -0.27 -0.26 -2.65
C TRP A 53 1.07 -0.91 -2.35
N ALA A 54 1.15 -1.73 -1.29
CA ALA A 54 2.39 -2.31 -0.78
C ALA A 54 3.22 -2.99 -1.89
N GLY A 55 4.31 -2.34 -2.26
CA GLY A 55 5.16 -2.72 -3.39
C GLY A 55 6.61 -2.95 -2.98
N ARG A 56 7.54 -2.68 -3.90
CA ARG A 56 8.96 -3.01 -3.70
C ARG A 56 9.72 -1.94 -2.92
N ALA A 57 9.63 -0.68 -3.33
CA ALA A 57 10.36 0.43 -2.71
C ALA A 57 9.38 1.53 -2.30
N LEU A 58 9.43 1.96 -1.05
CA LEU A 58 8.55 2.99 -0.50
C LEU A 58 9.29 4.32 -0.38
N TYR A 59 8.64 5.38 -0.85
CA TYR A 59 9.13 6.74 -0.75
C TYR A 59 8.11 7.64 -0.07
N GLU A 60 8.60 8.51 0.80
CA GLU A 60 7.90 9.71 1.23
C GLU A 60 7.91 10.70 0.07
N THR A 61 6.77 11.31 -0.20
CA THR A 61 6.54 12.12 -1.39
C THR A 61 5.92 13.44 -0.99
N GLU A 62 6.54 14.53 -1.40
CA GLU A 62 5.94 15.86 -1.28
C GLU A 62 5.01 16.11 -2.47
N LEU A 63 3.79 16.53 -2.18
CA LEU A 63 2.77 16.87 -3.18
C LEU A 63 2.51 18.36 -3.17
N GLY A 64 2.29 18.96 -4.35
CA GLY A 64 1.99 20.37 -4.54
C GLY A 64 1.08 20.62 -5.74
N GLY A 65 0.73 21.89 -5.94
CA GLY A 65 -0.25 22.28 -6.93
C GLY A 65 -1.67 21.86 -6.56
N ARG A 66 -2.51 21.62 -7.57
CA ARG A 66 -3.84 21.06 -7.38
C ARG A 66 -3.74 19.63 -6.84
N ILE A 67 -4.46 19.34 -5.77
CA ILE A 67 -4.51 18.02 -5.13
C ILE A 67 -5.96 17.57 -5.04
N VAL A 68 -6.23 16.33 -5.47
CA VAL A 68 -7.55 15.69 -5.41
C VAL A 68 -7.39 14.37 -4.64
N GLU A 69 -8.24 14.14 -3.66
CA GLU A 69 -8.32 12.86 -2.96
C GLU A 69 -9.45 12.01 -3.55
N ASP A 70 -9.16 10.76 -3.80
CA ASP A 70 -10.08 9.75 -4.29
C ASP A 70 -9.88 8.47 -3.45
N ALA A 71 -10.82 7.53 -3.53
CA ALA A 71 -10.84 6.32 -2.73
C ALA A 71 -9.47 5.59 -2.71
N GLY A 72 -8.72 5.71 -1.61
CA GLY A 72 -7.45 5.02 -1.39
C GLY A 72 -6.22 5.64 -2.08
N LYS A 73 -6.35 6.77 -2.77
CA LYS A 73 -5.25 7.48 -3.44
C LYS A 73 -5.37 9.00 -3.34
N VAL A 74 -4.25 9.65 -3.54
CA VAL A 74 -4.15 11.11 -3.69
C VAL A 74 -3.55 11.39 -5.06
N ILE A 75 -4.13 12.32 -5.79
CA ILE A 75 -3.69 12.75 -7.13
C ILE A 75 -3.22 14.19 -7.05
N ALA A 76 -2.00 14.47 -7.48
CA ALA A 76 -1.42 15.80 -7.44
C ALA A 76 -0.93 16.26 -8.80
N GLU A 77 -0.91 17.59 -9.00
CA GLU A 77 -0.39 18.26 -10.19
C GLU A 77 1.14 18.18 -10.25
N ARG A 78 1.79 18.24 -9.09
CA ARG A 78 3.24 18.08 -9.00
C ARG A 78 3.64 17.30 -7.76
N ALA A 79 4.74 16.58 -7.85
CA ALA A 79 5.31 15.86 -6.72
C ALA A 79 6.82 15.69 -6.86
N ARG A 80 7.48 15.48 -5.74
CA ARG A 80 8.86 14.99 -5.70
C ARG A 80 9.01 13.92 -4.64
N LEU A 81 9.93 13.00 -4.85
CA LEU A 81 10.32 12.03 -3.84
C LEU A 81 11.20 12.75 -2.82
N ALA A 82 10.75 12.82 -1.56
CA ALA A 82 11.49 13.51 -0.50
C ALA A 82 12.61 12.61 0.04
N ARG A 83 12.29 11.34 0.34
CA ARG A 83 13.26 10.36 0.84
C ARG A 83 12.73 8.93 0.69
N ARG A 84 13.66 7.96 0.64
CA ARG A 84 13.32 6.55 0.73
C ARG A 84 12.98 6.16 2.17
N VAL A 85 11.90 5.43 2.37
CA VAL A 85 11.53 4.85 3.66
C VAL A 85 12.24 3.49 3.80
N ARG A 86 13.52 3.52 4.25
CA ARG A 86 14.37 2.31 4.33
C ARG A 86 13.80 1.26 5.29
N ALA A 87 13.11 1.68 6.34
CA ALA A 87 12.43 0.77 7.26
C ALA A 87 11.46 -0.19 6.51
N TRP A 88 10.90 0.23 5.37
CA TRP A 88 10.07 -0.65 4.55
C TRP A 88 10.87 -1.83 3.98
N ASP A 89 12.08 -1.60 3.51
CA ASP A 89 12.93 -2.66 2.96
C ASP A 89 13.21 -3.75 4.00
N GLU A 90 13.34 -3.37 5.27
CA GLU A 90 13.56 -4.26 6.41
C GLU A 90 12.26 -4.94 6.88
N GLN A 91 11.13 -4.25 6.82
CA GLN A 91 9.86 -4.71 7.38
C GLN A 91 8.94 -5.39 6.36
N ARG A 92 9.23 -5.32 5.07
CA ARG A 92 8.35 -5.86 4.01
C ARG A 92 8.04 -7.35 4.19
N ASP A 93 9.05 -8.16 4.47
CA ASP A 93 8.87 -9.61 4.64
C ASP A 93 8.15 -9.93 5.96
N ALA A 94 8.37 -9.13 7.01
CA ALA A 94 7.62 -9.23 8.26
C ALA A 94 6.14 -8.85 8.05
N TYR A 95 5.86 -7.83 7.24
CA TYR A 95 4.50 -7.47 6.86
C TYR A 95 3.82 -8.57 6.05
N THR A 96 4.52 -9.16 5.08
CA THR A 96 4.00 -10.28 4.30
C THR A 96 3.63 -11.45 5.20
N ARG A 97 4.53 -11.85 6.12
CA ARG A 97 4.24 -12.91 7.10
C ARG A 97 3.05 -12.56 8.00
N MET A 98 2.98 -11.35 8.51
CA MET A 98 1.85 -10.90 9.35
C MET A 98 0.51 -11.03 8.61
N CYS A 99 0.47 -10.70 7.32
CA CYS A 99 -0.74 -10.88 6.51
C CYS A 99 -1.07 -12.36 6.27
N ALA A 100 -0.07 -13.22 6.02
CA ALA A 100 -0.23 -14.65 5.85
C ALA A 100 -0.74 -15.32 7.13
N ASP A 101 -0.08 -15.05 8.25
CA ASP A 101 -0.47 -15.59 9.56
C ASP A 101 -1.91 -15.22 9.91
N ARG A 102 -2.29 -13.96 9.61
CA ARG A 102 -3.65 -13.49 9.83
C ARG A 102 -4.66 -14.17 8.92
N ALA A 103 -4.34 -14.34 7.65
CA ALA A 103 -5.21 -15.06 6.72
C ALA A 103 -5.44 -16.53 7.17
N HIS A 104 -4.37 -17.24 7.55
CA HIS A 104 -4.47 -18.61 8.09
C HIS A 104 -5.25 -18.67 9.42
N GLU A 105 -5.07 -17.68 10.30
CA GLU A 105 -5.84 -17.60 11.55
C GLU A 105 -7.34 -17.49 11.26
N LEU A 106 -7.70 -16.60 10.33
CA LEU A 106 -9.08 -16.39 9.92
C LEU A 106 -9.69 -17.66 9.30
N VAL A 107 -8.98 -18.30 8.37
CA VAL A 107 -9.47 -19.55 7.73
C VAL A 107 -9.66 -20.67 8.76
N ARG A 108 -8.74 -20.85 9.70
CA ARG A 108 -8.88 -21.86 10.77
C ARG A 108 -10.10 -21.64 11.66
N GLY A 109 -10.50 -20.40 11.86
CA GLY A 109 -11.69 -20.04 12.63
C GLY A 109 -12.99 -19.96 11.80
N ALA A 110 -12.88 -20.15 10.47
CA ALA A 110 -14.02 -19.99 9.55
C ALA A 110 -14.94 -21.20 9.54
N PRO A 111 -16.23 -21.00 9.18
CA PRO A 111 -17.13 -22.10 8.84
C PRO A 111 -16.59 -22.94 7.68
N PRO A 112 -16.94 -24.27 7.62
CA PRO A 112 -16.43 -25.17 6.58
C PRO A 112 -16.68 -24.70 5.15
N GLU A 113 -17.74 -23.93 4.92
CA GLU A 113 -18.11 -23.36 3.62
C GLU A 113 -17.05 -22.41 3.08
N LEU A 114 -16.25 -21.81 3.96
CA LEU A 114 -15.17 -20.86 3.63
C LEU A 114 -13.78 -21.52 3.57
N ALA A 115 -13.70 -22.85 3.73
CA ALA A 115 -12.43 -23.58 3.70
C ALA A 115 -11.67 -23.45 2.37
N HIS A 116 -12.35 -23.05 1.28
CA HIS A 116 -11.73 -22.79 -0.02
C HIS A 116 -10.64 -21.70 0.03
N TRP A 117 -10.72 -20.78 0.99
CA TRP A 117 -9.71 -19.73 1.16
C TRP A 117 -8.32 -20.28 1.50
N ASP A 118 -8.23 -21.47 2.11
CA ASP A 118 -6.94 -22.11 2.40
C ASP A 118 -6.13 -22.33 1.11
N SER A 119 -6.80 -22.71 0.02
CA SER A 119 -6.19 -22.86 -1.30
C SER A 119 -5.80 -21.55 -1.99
N VAL A 120 -6.21 -20.40 -1.46
CA VAL A 120 -5.90 -19.07 -2.00
C VAL A 120 -4.74 -18.42 -1.27
N VAL A 121 -4.60 -18.66 0.04
CA VAL A 121 -3.57 -17.99 0.87
C VAL A 121 -2.17 -18.33 0.39
N GLU A 122 -1.83 -19.62 0.32
CA GLU A 122 -0.48 -20.08 -0.06
C GLU A 122 -0.02 -19.57 -1.43
N PRO A 123 -0.82 -19.66 -2.51
CA PRO A 123 -0.45 -19.09 -3.81
C PRO A 123 -0.31 -17.57 -3.81
N SER A 124 -0.93 -16.87 -2.86
CA SER A 124 -0.86 -15.40 -2.78
C SER A 124 0.42 -14.88 -2.13
N ILE A 125 1.16 -15.74 -1.39
CA ILE A 125 2.39 -15.32 -0.69
C ILE A 125 3.47 -14.81 -1.67
N PRO A 126 3.84 -15.52 -2.76
CA PRO A 126 4.86 -15.04 -3.69
C PRO A 126 4.44 -13.83 -4.51
N GLU A 127 3.14 -13.58 -4.67
CA GLU A 127 2.62 -12.43 -5.41
C GLU A 127 2.86 -11.09 -4.69
N GLY A 128 3.07 -11.15 -3.38
CA GLY A 128 3.52 -10.04 -2.57
C GLY A 128 2.51 -9.47 -1.59
N PRO A 129 2.95 -8.51 -0.79
CA PRO A 129 2.23 -8.07 0.40
C PRO A 129 0.89 -7.38 0.12
N ALA A 130 0.74 -6.70 -1.03
CA ALA A 130 -0.52 -6.04 -1.37
C ALA A 130 -1.66 -7.04 -1.60
N LEU A 131 -1.40 -8.11 -2.39
CA LEU A 131 -2.38 -9.15 -2.64
C LEU A 131 -2.70 -9.92 -1.37
N LEU A 132 -1.70 -10.33 -0.63
CA LEU A 132 -1.91 -11.11 0.59
C LEU A 132 -2.68 -10.32 1.66
N GLY A 133 -2.40 -9.02 1.82
CA GLY A 133 -3.19 -8.15 2.68
C GLY A 133 -4.63 -7.98 2.19
N PHE A 134 -4.86 -7.95 0.88
CA PHE A 134 -6.21 -7.95 0.30
C PHE A 134 -6.93 -9.26 0.60
N VAL A 135 -6.29 -10.41 0.41
CA VAL A 135 -6.85 -11.74 0.71
C VAL A 135 -7.28 -11.84 2.17
N ALA A 136 -6.41 -11.45 3.12
CA ALA A 136 -6.77 -11.46 4.54
C ALA A 136 -8.00 -10.59 4.85
N ALA A 137 -8.12 -9.42 4.21
CA ALA A 137 -9.27 -8.54 4.40
C ALA A 137 -10.56 -9.10 3.78
N ARG A 138 -10.47 -9.79 2.63
CA ARG A 138 -11.62 -10.46 2.00
C ARG A 138 -12.11 -11.64 2.85
N ILE A 139 -11.21 -12.43 3.40
CA ILE A 139 -11.57 -13.52 4.31
C ILE A 139 -12.31 -12.95 5.54
N ALA A 140 -11.80 -11.88 6.15
CA ALA A 140 -12.46 -11.25 7.29
C ALA A 140 -13.89 -10.77 6.95
N GLU A 141 -14.07 -10.16 5.79
CA GLU A 141 -15.39 -9.71 5.30
C GLU A 141 -16.37 -10.88 5.12
N GLU A 142 -15.94 -11.98 4.52
CA GLU A 142 -16.80 -13.13 4.31
C GLU A 142 -17.17 -13.85 5.60
N ILE A 143 -16.22 -13.97 6.55
CA ILE A 143 -16.50 -14.59 7.85
C ILE A 143 -17.51 -13.77 8.65
N GLU A 144 -17.37 -12.45 8.66
CA GLU A 144 -18.26 -11.57 9.43
C GLU A 144 -19.56 -11.23 8.67
N GLY A 145 -19.62 -11.47 7.36
CA GLY A 145 -20.76 -11.12 6.50
C GLY A 145 -21.00 -9.61 6.40
N ARG A 146 -19.98 -8.78 6.65
CA ARG A 146 -20.10 -7.32 6.69
C ARG A 146 -18.93 -6.63 5.99
N ALA A 147 -19.22 -5.65 5.14
CA ALA A 147 -18.20 -4.88 4.40
C ALA A 147 -17.27 -4.06 5.29
N ASP A 148 -17.70 -3.66 6.48
CA ASP A 148 -16.86 -2.95 7.44
C ASP A 148 -15.74 -3.81 8.04
N ALA A 149 -15.88 -5.15 8.04
CA ALA A 149 -14.80 -6.06 8.45
C ALA A 149 -13.60 -5.99 7.48
N TYR A 150 -13.84 -5.86 6.18
CA TYR A 150 -12.79 -5.57 5.21
C TYR A 150 -12.02 -4.31 5.59
N HIS A 151 -12.72 -3.23 5.82
CA HIS A 151 -12.10 -1.94 6.16
C HIS A 151 -11.39 -1.97 7.51
N ALA A 152 -11.94 -2.67 8.50
CA ALA A 152 -11.32 -2.86 9.81
C ALA A 152 -9.98 -3.62 9.70
N GLU A 153 -9.93 -4.69 8.90
CA GLU A 153 -8.71 -5.45 8.65
C GLU A 153 -7.67 -4.59 7.91
N ARG A 154 -8.06 -3.82 6.88
CA ARG A 154 -7.15 -2.90 6.16
C ARG A 154 -6.63 -1.80 7.10
N ALA A 155 -7.45 -1.28 7.99
CA ALA A 155 -7.03 -0.31 9.00
C ALA A 155 -6.05 -0.93 10.02
N ARG A 156 -6.24 -2.18 10.43
CA ARG A 156 -5.30 -2.93 11.27
C ARG A 156 -3.92 -3.06 10.59
N GLN A 157 -3.91 -3.42 9.32
CA GLN A 157 -2.69 -3.52 8.51
C GLN A 157 -1.99 -2.16 8.37
N ALA A 158 -2.75 -1.09 8.17
CA ALA A 158 -2.21 0.27 8.07
C ALA A 158 -1.57 0.72 9.40
N ARG A 159 -2.21 0.48 10.54
CA ARG A 159 -1.63 0.77 11.86
C ARG A 159 -0.32 0.04 12.08
N TRP A 160 -0.27 -1.25 11.75
CA TRP A 160 0.96 -2.05 11.83
C TRP A 160 2.10 -1.40 11.02
N LEU A 161 1.81 -0.99 9.77
CA LEU A 161 2.80 -0.33 8.91
C LEU A 161 3.25 1.01 9.49
N VAL A 162 2.32 1.86 9.93
CA VAL A 162 2.64 3.17 10.50
C VAL A 162 3.58 3.02 11.70
N GLU A 163 3.26 2.11 12.62
CA GLU A 163 4.07 1.83 13.81
C GLU A 163 5.46 1.30 13.45
N ARG A 164 5.54 0.30 12.58
CA ARG A 164 6.80 -0.37 12.22
C ARG A 164 7.72 0.48 11.35
N LEU A 165 7.16 1.36 10.55
CA LEU A 165 7.91 2.26 9.68
C LEU A 165 8.23 3.61 10.36
N GLY A 166 7.74 3.85 11.57
CA GLY A 166 7.92 5.12 12.28
C GLY A 166 7.31 6.31 11.55
N LEU A 167 6.16 6.09 10.86
CA LEU A 167 5.49 7.15 10.13
C LEU A 167 4.63 8.01 11.07
N PRO A 168 4.34 9.27 10.70
CA PRO A 168 3.41 10.10 11.46
C PRO A 168 2.05 9.39 11.66
N ALA A 169 1.47 9.57 12.85
CA ALA A 169 0.15 9.02 13.17
C ALA A 169 -0.90 9.51 12.15
N MET A 170 -1.85 8.61 11.85
CA MET A 170 -2.95 8.87 10.91
C MET A 170 -3.99 9.79 11.52
#